data_e0469f65893ec720ae6526259310ca69
#
_entry.id   e0469f65893ec720ae6526259310ca69
#
_cell.length_a   1.000
_cell.length_b   1.000
_cell.length_c   1.000
_cell.angle_alpha   90.00
_cell.angle_beta   90.00
_cell.angle_gamma   90.00
#
_symmetry.space_group_name_H-M   'P 1'
#
loop_
_entity.id
_entity.type
_entity.pdbx_description
1 polymer ?
#
loop_
_entity_poly.entity_id
_entity_poly.type
_entity_poly.pdbx_seq_one_letter_code
_entity_poly.pdbx_strand_id
1 'polypeptide(L)'
;MSALVRTVLGDIDPALLGRVDYHEHLFQVSPLLPGDELDDEKASGEEAALLQASGFEAMVDATPFGLARDPAALARISATTGLHIVATTGRHREAHYGADHPMQVWTAERLAALFIADITRGMPADDGEIFETPEVSLAAAPDGGPVRAGLLKGGADYWRISAFERTTLIAVAEAHRATAAAVMVHLEFGTAAHEVLDLLDAEGVPADRVVLAHADRDPDPGLHVSLAERGAHLGYDGFARPRTRSDAELLALTVAVVERGAGDRIVLGGDVARRTRYIAYGGMPGLAYLGDRYLPRLRAAVGDDAVHRMLVTTPARLLTLAP
;
A
#
# COMPACT_ATOMS: atom_id res chain seq x y z
N MET A 1 11.27 23.34 1.35
CA MET A 1 10.78 22.56 2.51
C MET A 1 11.62 21.30 2.56
N SER A 2 11.91 20.74 3.76
CA SER A 2 12.63 19.46 3.86
C SER A 2 11.73 18.32 3.37
N ALA A 3 12.33 17.31 2.73
CA ALA A 3 11.63 16.08 2.33
C ALA A 3 11.13 15.34 3.59
N LEU A 4 9.88 14.90 3.60
CA LEU A 4 9.23 14.27 4.75
C LEU A 4 8.46 13.03 4.33
N VAL A 5 8.39 12.02 5.19
CA VAL A 5 7.45 10.91 5.09
C VAL A 5 6.33 11.14 6.08
N ARG A 6 5.09 11.02 5.61
CA ARG A 6 3.89 11.19 6.42
C ARG A 6 3.45 9.88 7.04
N THR A 7 3.48 9.81 8.37
CA THR A 7 2.97 8.68 9.16
C THR A 7 1.69 9.06 9.89
N VAL A 8 1.00 8.09 10.45
CA VAL A 8 -0.20 8.31 11.28
C VAL A 8 0.06 9.08 12.57
N LEU A 9 1.32 9.18 13.00
CA LEU A 9 1.76 9.96 14.17
C LEU A 9 2.41 11.30 13.79
N GLY A 10 2.38 11.68 12.50
CA GLY A 10 2.97 12.93 12.00
C GLY A 10 4.07 12.70 10.97
N ASP A 11 4.69 13.79 10.56
CA ASP A 11 5.70 13.79 9.49
C ASP A 11 7.09 13.53 10.10
N ILE A 12 7.87 12.62 9.49
CA ILE A 12 9.22 12.24 9.93
C ILE A 12 10.25 12.45 8.82
N ASP A 13 11.52 12.54 9.18
CA ASP A 13 12.62 12.48 8.22
C ASP A 13 12.63 11.09 7.53
N PRO A 14 12.73 11.02 6.18
CA PRO A 14 12.81 9.74 5.46
C PRO A 14 13.91 8.79 5.97
N ALA A 15 15.01 9.32 6.52
CA ALA A 15 16.08 8.52 7.10
C ALA A 15 15.67 7.76 8.37
N LEU A 16 14.59 8.18 9.03
CA LEU A 16 14.07 7.52 10.24
C LEU A 16 13.06 6.40 9.94
N LEU A 17 12.67 6.24 8.68
CA LEU A 17 11.64 5.25 8.30
C LEU A 17 12.10 3.80 8.52
N GLY A 18 13.39 3.52 8.32
CA GLY A 18 13.95 2.18 8.48
C GLY A 18 13.47 1.17 7.44
N ARG A 19 13.35 -0.09 7.84
CA ARG A 19 12.84 -1.17 6.99
C ARG A 19 11.34 -1.10 6.86
N VAL A 20 10.85 -1.04 5.62
CA VAL A 20 9.43 -0.88 5.28
C VAL A 20 8.85 -2.16 4.70
N ASP A 21 7.75 -2.63 5.28
CA ASP A 21 6.78 -3.44 4.58
C ASP A 21 5.85 -2.52 3.80
N TYR A 22 5.94 -2.54 2.45
CA TYR A 22 5.24 -1.53 1.64
C TYR A 22 3.75 -1.80 1.47
N HIS A 23 3.23 -2.98 1.87
CA HIS A 23 1.85 -3.37 1.59
C HIS A 23 1.30 -4.36 2.61
N GLU A 24 0.53 -3.86 3.56
CA GLU A 24 -0.24 -4.64 4.52
C GLU A 24 -1.61 -4.00 4.80
N HIS A 25 -2.45 -4.71 5.55
CA HIS A 25 -3.76 -4.24 5.98
C HIS A 25 -3.98 -4.58 7.45
N LEU A 26 -4.13 -3.61 8.35
CA LEU A 26 -4.49 -3.87 9.75
C LEU A 26 -6.00 -3.82 9.97
N PHE A 27 -6.71 -3.05 9.16
CA PHE A 27 -8.16 -2.97 9.16
C PHE A 27 -8.67 -3.06 7.73
N GLN A 28 -9.57 -4.01 7.46
CA GLN A 28 -10.20 -4.14 6.14
C GLN A 28 -11.49 -4.94 6.25
N VAL A 29 -12.58 -4.37 5.76
CA VAL A 29 -13.84 -5.07 5.52
C VAL A 29 -14.26 -4.84 4.08
N SER A 30 -14.49 -5.92 3.34
CA SER A 30 -14.88 -5.85 1.94
C SER A 30 -15.91 -6.92 1.61
N PRO A 31 -16.98 -6.60 0.86
CA PRO A 31 -17.94 -7.59 0.40
C PRO A 31 -17.33 -8.67 -0.50
N LEU A 32 -16.16 -8.41 -1.07
CA LEU A 32 -15.40 -9.40 -1.85
C LEU A 32 -14.72 -10.47 -0.98
N LEU A 33 -14.53 -10.21 0.31
CA LEU A 33 -13.76 -11.05 1.24
C LEU A 33 -14.61 -11.45 2.47
N PRO A 34 -15.79 -12.05 2.30
CA PRO A 34 -16.63 -12.41 3.43
C PRO A 34 -15.96 -13.48 4.31
N GLY A 35 -15.91 -13.22 5.63
CA GLY A 35 -15.25 -14.09 6.62
C GLY A 35 -13.75 -13.85 6.80
N ASP A 36 -13.18 -12.92 6.03
CA ASP A 36 -11.76 -12.52 6.12
C ASP A 36 -11.59 -11.08 6.64
N GLU A 37 -12.60 -10.57 7.36
CA GLU A 37 -12.61 -9.21 7.92
C GLU A 37 -11.48 -9.02 8.95
N LEU A 38 -10.80 -7.88 8.87
CA LEU A 38 -9.83 -7.39 9.85
C LEU A 38 -10.45 -6.19 10.57
N ASP A 39 -11.05 -6.43 11.73
CA ASP A 39 -11.91 -5.49 12.45
C ASP A 39 -11.67 -5.49 13.98
N ASP A 40 -10.64 -6.18 14.45
CA ASP A 40 -10.26 -6.26 15.87
C ASP A 40 -8.92 -5.54 16.09
N GLU A 41 -8.98 -4.37 16.75
CA GLU A 41 -7.81 -3.54 17.03
C GLU A 41 -6.74 -4.29 17.84
N LYS A 42 -7.14 -5.12 18.80
CA LYS A 42 -6.19 -5.86 19.62
C LYS A 42 -5.44 -6.90 18.79
N ALA A 43 -6.15 -7.68 18.00
CA ALA A 43 -5.55 -8.71 17.15
C ALA A 43 -4.67 -8.08 16.04
N SER A 44 -5.11 -6.99 15.42
CA SER A 44 -4.31 -6.24 14.44
C SER A 44 -3.06 -5.63 15.07
N GLY A 45 -3.16 -5.14 16.31
CA GLY A 45 -2.01 -4.63 17.08
C GLY A 45 -1.00 -5.72 17.44
N GLU A 46 -1.46 -6.92 17.79
CA GLU A 46 -0.60 -8.09 18.02
C GLU A 46 0.15 -8.50 16.75
N GLU A 47 -0.52 -8.48 15.58
CA GLU A 47 0.14 -8.73 14.29
C GLU A 47 1.18 -7.66 13.93
N ALA A 48 0.87 -6.38 14.16
CA ALA A 48 1.82 -5.29 13.95
C ALA A 48 3.07 -5.44 14.85
N ALA A 49 2.88 -5.88 16.11
CA ALA A 49 4.00 -6.17 17.01
C ALA A 49 4.85 -7.37 16.52
N LEU A 50 4.23 -8.40 15.94
CA LEU A 50 4.95 -9.51 15.31
C LEU A 50 5.76 -9.05 14.09
N LEU A 51 5.19 -8.16 13.25
CA LEU A 51 5.91 -7.56 12.14
C LEU A 51 7.14 -6.79 12.63
N GLN A 52 6.96 -5.93 13.63
CA GLN A 52 8.05 -5.17 14.23
C GLN A 52 9.14 -6.09 14.81
N ALA A 53 8.76 -7.15 15.54
CA ALA A 53 9.69 -8.12 16.10
C ALA A 53 10.48 -8.90 15.03
N SER A 54 9.93 -9.07 13.81
CA SER A 54 10.61 -9.68 12.67
C SER A 54 11.62 -8.76 11.97
N GLY A 55 11.79 -7.52 12.49
CA GLY A 55 12.82 -6.56 12.09
C GLY A 55 12.35 -5.49 11.11
N PHE A 56 11.04 -5.26 10.97
CA PHE A 56 10.51 -4.09 10.27
C PHE A 56 10.36 -2.91 11.23
N GLU A 57 10.57 -1.70 10.73
CA GLU A 57 10.48 -0.45 11.47
C GLU A 57 9.32 0.41 10.96
N ALA A 58 8.83 0.10 9.76
CA ALA A 58 7.70 0.78 9.15
C ALA A 58 6.83 -0.19 8.32
N MET A 59 5.58 0.21 8.12
CA MET A 59 4.67 -0.43 7.18
C MET A 59 3.75 0.58 6.50
N VAL A 60 3.22 0.20 5.34
CA VAL A 60 2.10 0.89 4.71
C VAL A 60 0.83 0.10 4.99
N ASP A 61 -0.15 0.72 5.65
CA ASP A 61 -1.52 0.21 5.64
C ASP A 61 -2.19 0.63 4.34
N ALA A 62 -2.37 -0.33 3.45
CA ALA A 62 -2.83 -0.10 2.09
C ALA A 62 -4.36 -0.09 1.94
N THR A 63 -5.09 0.00 3.05
CA THR A 63 -6.55 0.03 3.05
C THR A 63 -7.07 1.41 2.68
N PRO A 64 -7.69 1.57 1.49
CA PRO A 64 -8.19 2.85 1.04
C PRO A 64 -9.59 3.14 1.61
N PHE A 65 -10.12 4.30 1.27
CA PHE A 65 -11.44 4.80 1.68
C PHE A 65 -12.58 3.80 1.34
N GLY A 66 -13.50 3.65 2.28
CA GLY A 66 -14.72 2.84 2.13
C GLY A 66 -14.55 1.33 2.33
N LEU A 67 -13.42 0.89 2.86
CA LEU A 67 -13.15 -0.52 3.21
C LEU A 67 -12.88 -0.71 4.71
N ALA A 68 -13.56 0.08 5.55
CA ALA A 68 -13.48 0.05 7.02
C ALA A 68 -12.07 0.29 7.57
N ARG A 69 -11.29 1.18 6.95
CA ARG A 69 -10.04 1.67 7.54
C ARG A 69 -10.32 2.36 8.88
N ASP A 70 -9.45 2.17 9.86
CA ASP A 70 -9.52 2.85 11.17
C ASP A 70 -8.24 3.66 11.43
N PRO A 71 -8.18 4.93 10.99
CA PRO A 71 -6.98 5.74 11.13
C PRO A 71 -6.60 6.00 12.60
N ALA A 72 -7.57 6.11 13.50
CA ALA A 72 -7.30 6.35 14.91
C ALA A 72 -6.71 5.10 15.58
N ALA A 73 -7.19 3.90 15.25
CA ALA A 73 -6.61 2.65 15.72
C ALA A 73 -5.20 2.44 15.13
N LEU A 74 -4.97 2.74 13.84
CA LEU A 74 -3.62 2.71 13.26
C LEU A 74 -2.64 3.59 14.05
N ALA A 75 -3.06 4.80 14.47
CA ALA A 75 -2.22 5.70 15.26
C ALA A 75 -1.95 5.14 16.67
N ARG A 76 -2.94 4.51 17.32
CA ARG A 76 -2.73 3.85 18.63
C ARG A 76 -1.80 2.64 18.52
N ILE A 77 -1.95 1.81 17.49
CA ILE A 77 -1.07 0.66 17.21
C ILE A 77 0.35 1.15 16.94
N SER A 78 0.52 2.18 16.10
CA SER A 78 1.83 2.78 15.82
C SER A 78 2.51 3.28 17.10
N ALA A 79 1.78 4.01 17.95
CA ALA A 79 2.31 4.52 19.23
C ALA A 79 2.70 3.41 20.20
N THR A 80 1.95 2.30 20.20
CA THR A 80 2.17 1.18 21.13
C THR A 80 3.33 0.28 20.68
N THR A 81 3.44 0.01 19.39
CA THR A 81 4.46 -0.90 18.83
C THR A 81 5.77 -0.19 18.49
N GLY A 82 5.76 1.14 18.30
CA GLY A 82 6.87 1.89 17.74
C GLY A 82 7.05 1.72 16.23
N LEU A 83 6.17 0.98 15.56
CA LEU A 83 6.19 0.79 14.11
C LEU A 83 5.68 2.06 13.42
N HIS A 84 6.44 2.66 12.51
CA HIS A 84 5.96 3.76 11.69
C HIS A 84 4.91 3.26 10.70
N ILE A 85 3.67 3.76 10.79
CA ILE A 85 2.59 3.36 9.89
C ILE A 85 2.28 4.51 8.93
N VAL A 86 2.34 4.24 7.64
CA VAL A 86 1.87 5.15 6.59
C VAL A 86 0.47 4.72 6.19
N ALA A 87 -0.53 5.54 6.46
CA ALA A 87 -1.91 5.27 6.06
C ALA A 87 -2.15 5.66 4.61
N THR A 88 -3.13 5.02 3.98
CA THR A 88 -3.45 5.20 2.57
C THR A 88 -4.82 5.85 2.40
N THR A 89 -4.94 6.73 1.41
CA THR A 89 -6.22 7.20 0.89
C THR A 89 -6.37 6.81 -0.58
N GLY A 90 -7.55 6.95 -1.13
CA GLY A 90 -7.82 6.50 -2.49
C GLY A 90 -9.00 5.56 -2.55
N ARG A 91 -9.11 4.79 -3.62
CA ARG A 91 -10.19 3.81 -3.83
C ARG A 91 -9.62 2.55 -4.47
N HIS A 92 -10.06 1.37 -3.98
CA HIS A 92 -9.67 0.09 -4.56
C HIS A 92 -10.36 -0.13 -5.93
N ARG A 93 -10.14 -1.28 -6.58
CA ARG A 93 -10.87 -1.66 -7.78
C ARG A 93 -12.37 -1.88 -7.46
N GLU A 94 -13.20 -1.73 -8.48
CA GLU A 94 -14.67 -1.75 -8.40
C GLU A 94 -15.24 -2.96 -7.64
N ALA A 95 -14.64 -4.14 -7.82
CA ALA A 95 -15.10 -5.38 -7.20
C ALA A 95 -15.13 -5.37 -5.66
N HIS A 96 -14.39 -4.47 -5.01
CA HIS A 96 -14.38 -4.33 -3.55
C HIS A 96 -15.57 -3.50 -3.01
N TYR A 97 -16.34 -2.85 -3.88
CA TYR A 97 -17.48 -2.03 -3.51
C TYR A 97 -18.77 -2.66 -4.04
N GLY A 98 -19.78 -2.80 -3.20
CA GLY A 98 -21.09 -3.29 -3.64
C GLY A 98 -21.70 -2.37 -4.71
N ALA A 99 -22.59 -2.90 -5.54
CA ALA A 99 -23.24 -2.14 -6.62
C ALA A 99 -23.99 -0.89 -6.13
N ASP A 100 -24.51 -0.94 -4.91
CA ASP A 100 -25.26 0.17 -4.28
C ASP A 100 -24.37 1.09 -3.44
N HIS A 101 -23.04 0.88 -3.43
CA HIS A 101 -22.12 1.71 -2.65
C HIS A 101 -22.11 3.14 -3.17
N PRO A 102 -22.26 4.19 -2.33
CA PRO A 102 -22.36 5.58 -2.78
C PRO A 102 -21.21 6.04 -3.67
N MET A 103 -20.01 5.49 -3.48
CA MET A 103 -18.84 5.84 -4.30
C MET A 103 -18.95 5.38 -5.76
N GLN A 104 -19.91 4.54 -6.12
CA GLN A 104 -20.10 4.12 -7.52
C GLN A 104 -20.38 5.30 -8.46
N VAL A 105 -21.00 6.37 -7.95
CA VAL A 105 -21.45 7.52 -8.73
C VAL A 105 -20.62 8.79 -8.47
N TRP A 106 -19.55 8.72 -7.67
CA TRP A 106 -18.72 9.91 -7.39
C TRP A 106 -17.86 10.29 -8.58
N THR A 107 -17.78 11.59 -8.84
CA THR A 107 -16.91 12.15 -9.89
C THR A 107 -15.44 12.14 -9.46
N ALA A 108 -14.54 12.29 -10.42
CA ALA A 108 -13.10 12.37 -10.15
C ALA A 108 -12.77 13.57 -9.26
N GLU A 109 -13.41 14.72 -9.48
CA GLU A 109 -13.19 15.95 -8.70
C GLU A 109 -13.59 15.74 -7.23
N ARG A 110 -14.73 15.07 -6.98
CA ARG A 110 -15.17 14.77 -5.60
C ARG A 110 -14.23 13.81 -4.89
N LEU A 111 -13.78 12.79 -5.59
CA LEU A 111 -12.78 11.84 -5.06
C LEU A 111 -11.45 12.54 -4.79
N ALA A 112 -10.96 13.35 -5.72
CA ALA A 112 -9.70 14.09 -5.56
C ALA A 112 -9.76 15.03 -4.36
N ALA A 113 -10.87 15.76 -4.18
CA ALA A 113 -11.06 16.63 -3.03
C ALA A 113 -10.98 15.88 -1.69
N LEU A 114 -11.56 14.67 -1.61
CA LEU A 114 -11.44 13.78 -0.45
C LEU A 114 -9.99 13.35 -0.23
N PHE A 115 -9.32 12.84 -1.26
CA PHE A 115 -7.96 12.32 -1.14
C PHE A 115 -6.96 13.41 -0.75
N ILE A 116 -7.12 14.61 -1.31
CA ILE A 116 -6.34 15.80 -0.92
C ILE A 116 -6.60 16.17 0.55
N ALA A 117 -7.86 16.12 0.99
CA ALA A 117 -8.22 16.42 2.37
C ALA A 117 -7.59 15.41 3.35
N ASP A 118 -7.65 14.12 3.05
CA ASP A 118 -7.04 13.05 3.85
C ASP A 118 -5.53 13.25 4.02
N ILE A 119 -4.85 13.70 2.96
CA ILE A 119 -3.40 13.95 3.00
C ILE A 119 -3.07 15.27 3.70
N THR A 120 -3.85 16.33 3.48
CA THR A 120 -3.45 17.69 3.92
C THR A 120 -4.05 18.11 5.26
N ARG A 121 -5.28 17.68 5.55
CA ARG A 121 -6.04 18.09 6.76
C ARG A 121 -6.16 16.96 7.78
N GLY A 122 -6.59 15.80 7.37
CA GLY A 122 -6.81 14.61 8.21
C GLY A 122 -7.83 13.68 7.59
N MET A 123 -7.73 12.42 7.97
CA MET A 123 -8.65 11.36 7.55
C MET A 123 -9.92 11.40 8.43
N PRO A 124 -11.10 11.03 7.90
CA PRO A 124 -12.30 10.85 8.70
C PRO A 124 -12.07 9.83 9.83
N ALA A 125 -12.71 10.05 10.97
CA ALA A 125 -12.74 9.06 12.04
C ALA A 125 -13.57 7.83 11.65
N ASP A 126 -14.62 8.05 10.86
CA ASP A 126 -15.45 7.02 10.22
C ASP A 126 -15.73 7.46 8.77
N ASP A 127 -15.38 6.61 7.83
CA ASP A 127 -15.64 6.85 6.41
C ASP A 127 -17.14 6.98 6.08
N GLY A 128 -18.01 6.38 6.89
CA GLY A 128 -19.48 6.46 6.74
C GLY A 128 -20.00 7.89 6.92
N GLU A 129 -19.41 8.69 7.81
CA GLU A 129 -19.83 10.07 8.07
C GLU A 129 -19.82 10.94 6.80
N ILE A 130 -18.91 10.69 5.85
CA ILE A 130 -18.82 11.47 4.59
C ILE A 130 -20.08 11.36 3.73
N PHE A 131 -20.84 10.28 3.89
CA PHE A 131 -22.09 10.07 3.16
C PHE A 131 -23.31 10.67 3.88
N GLU A 132 -23.21 10.93 5.19
CA GLU A 132 -24.34 11.23 6.05
C GLU A 132 -24.37 12.69 6.50
N THR A 133 -23.20 13.31 6.72
CA THR A 133 -23.13 14.67 7.31
C THR A 133 -22.16 15.59 6.54
N PRO A 134 -22.44 16.93 6.52
CA PRO A 134 -21.51 17.90 5.96
C PRO A 134 -20.30 18.18 6.87
N GLU A 135 -20.40 17.86 8.16
CA GLU A 135 -19.33 18.01 9.15
C GLU A 135 -18.82 16.63 9.50
N VAL A 136 -17.55 16.36 9.16
CA VAL A 136 -16.89 15.06 9.35
C VAL A 136 -15.91 15.19 10.50
N SER A 137 -15.98 14.29 11.48
CA SER A 137 -15.02 14.17 12.57
C SER A 137 -13.70 13.63 12.03
N LEU A 138 -12.58 14.30 12.34
CA LEU A 138 -11.27 13.79 11.93
C LEU A 138 -10.71 12.82 12.98
N ALA A 139 -10.05 11.77 12.50
CA ALA A 139 -9.31 10.85 13.35
C ALA A 139 -8.15 11.58 14.05
N ALA A 140 -8.01 11.32 15.34
CA ALA A 140 -6.96 11.91 16.18
C ALA A 140 -5.93 10.85 16.61
N ALA A 141 -4.66 11.19 16.53
CA ALA A 141 -3.57 10.44 17.13
C ALA A 141 -3.57 10.59 18.68
N PRO A 142 -2.84 9.76 19.43
CA PRO A 142 -2.82 9.83 20.89
C PRO A 142 -2.36 11.18 21.48
N ASP A 143 -1.61 11.98 20.72
CA ASP A 143 -1.20 13.34 21.09
C ASP A 143 -2.25 14.42 20.76
N GLY A 144 -3.37 14.02 20.14
CA GLY A 144 -4.46 14.90 19.70
C GLY A 144 -4.26 15.50 18.31
N GLY A 145 -3.17 15.24 17.63
CA GLY A 145 -2.94 15.66 16.24
C GLY A 145 -3.82 14.90 15.25
N PRO A 146 -4.13 15.48 14.06
CA PRO A 146 -4.92 14.80 13.04
C PRO A 146 -4.13 13.67 12.41
N VAL A 147 -4.76 12.50 12.25
CA VAL A 147 -4.19 11.39 11.47
C VAL A 147 -4.35 11.70 9.97
N ARG A 148 -3.25 11.65 9.23
CA ARG A 148 -3.21 11.98 7.80
C ARG A 148 -2.69 10.81 6.98
N ALA A 149 -3.19 10.67 5.75
CA ALA A 149 -2.67 9.70 4.79
C ALA A 149 -1.33 10.18 4.19
N GLY A 150 -0.42 9.23 3.91
CA GLY A 150 0.87 9.49 3.27
C GLY A 150 1.00 8.89 1.86
N LEU A 151 0.02 8.09 1.43
CA LEU A 151 0.04 7.39 0.15
C LEU A 151 -1.34 7.43 -0.51
N LEU A 152 -1.35 7.49 -1.85
CA LEU A 152 -2.55 7.38 -2.68
C LEU A 152 -2.72 5.95 -3.20
N LYS A 153 -3.95 5.45 -3.28
CA LYS A 153 -4.25 4.13 -3.86
C LYS A 153 -5.28 4.20 -4.97
N GLY A 154 -4.96 3.53 -6.07
CA GLY A 154 -5.88 3.14 -7.13
C GLY A 154 -5.87 1.63 -7.34
N GLY A 155 -6.63 1.16 -8.32
CA GLY A 155 -6.63 -0.24 -8.72
C GLY A 155 -7.05 -0.41 -10.17
N ALA A 156 -6.67 -1.56 -10.75
CA ALA A 156 -7.11 -2.02 -12.05
C ALA A 156 -7.51 -3.50 -11.96
N ASP A 157 -8.56 -3.87 -12.66
CA ASP A 157 -9.03 -5.25 -12.74
C ASP A 157 -8.25 -6.05 -13.79
N TYR A 158 -8.50 -7.34 -13.87
CA TYR A 158 -7.82 -8.26 -14.78
C TYR A 158 -7.94 -7.81 -16.24
N TRP A 159 -6.82 -7.41 -16.84
CA TRP A 159 -6.71 -6.86 -18.20
C TRP A 159 -7.72 -5.74 -18.51
N ARG A 160 -8.17 -5.03 -17.50
CA ARG A 160 -9.23 -4.03 -17.66
C ARG A 160 -9.05 -2.84 -16.72
N ILE A 161 -9.27 -1.64 -17.24
CA ILE A 161 -9.49 -0.42 -16.46
C ILE A 161 -10.94 0.01 -16.75
N SER A 162 -11.86 -0.28 -15.83
CA SER A 162 -13.28 0.09 -15.96
C SER A 162 -13.48 1.61 -15.87
N ALA A 163 -14.69 2.09 -16.09
CA ALA A 163 -15.03 3.51 -15.90
C ALA A 163 -14.82 3.94 -14.44
N PHE A 164 -15.15 3.06 -13.47
CA PHE A 164 -14.94 3.28 -12.05
C PHE A 164 -13.45 3.44 -11.73
N GLU A 165 -12.61 2.54 -12.21
CA GLU A 165 -11.17 2.53 -11.98
C GLU A 165 -10.49 3.71 -12.69
N ARG A 166 -10.89 4.03 -13.92
CA ARG A 166 -10.42 5.22 -14.65
C ARG A 166 -10.74 6.50 -13.87
N THR A 167 -11.97 6.66 -13.37
CA THR A 167 -12.35 7.79 -12.52
C THR A 167 -11.48 7.89 -11.27
N THR A 168 -11.16 6.74 -10.66
CA THR A 168 -10.25 6.67 -9.50
C THR A 168 -8.83 7.13 -9.86
N LEU A 169 -8.28 6.61 -10.97
CA LEU A 169 -6.91 6.95 -11.39
C LEU A 169 -6.76 8.43 -11.76
N ILE A 170 -7.79 9.04 -12.38
CA ILE A 170 -7.83 10.49 -12.64
C ILE A 170 -7.84 11.28 -11.32
N ALA A 171 -8.68 10.87 -10.34
CA ALA A 171 -8.74 11.51 -9.03
C ALA A 171 -7.42 11.39 -8.24
N VAL A 172 -6.81 10.22 -8.30
CA VAL A 172 -5.50 9.95 -7.70
C VAL A 172 -4.40 10.82 -8.34
N ALA A 173 -4.43 10.99 -9.66
CA ALA A 173 -3.49 11.84 -10.37
C ALA A 173 -3.65 13.32 -9.98
N GLU A 174 -4.88 13.82 -9.84
CA GLU A 174 -5.16 15.16 -9.36
C GLU A 174 -4.64 15.37 -7.93
N ALA A 175 -4.89 14.39 -7.04
CA ALA A 175 -4.40 14.41 -5.67
C ALA A 175 -2.87 14.35 -5.60
N HIS A 176 -2.22 13.54 -6.47
CA HIS A 176 -0.76 13.52 -6.59
C HIS A 176 -0.20 14.90 -6.97
N ARG A 177 -0.75 15.54 -7.99
CA ARG A 177 -0.30 16.89 -8.41
C ARG A 177 -0.45 17.94 -7.31
N ALA A 178 -1.48 17.80 -6.45
CA ALA A 178 -1.73 18.72 -5.36
C ALA A 178 -0.87 18.47 -4.11
N THR A 179 -0.42 17.22 -3.87
CA THR A 179 0.18 16.82 -2.59
C THR A 179 1.57 16.21 -2.73
N ALA A 180 1.97 15.83 -3.94
CA ALA A 180 3.17 15.07 -4.26
C ALA A 180 3.23 13.66 -3.60
N ALA A 181 2.13 13.16 -3.02
CA ALA A 181 2.07 11.81 -2.47
C ALA A 181 2.23 10.77 -3.60
N ALA A 182 3.00 9.70 -3.33
CA ALA A 182 3.16 8.61 -4.28
C ALA A 182 1.85 7.83 -4.48
N VAL A 183 1.79 7.08 -5.57
CA VAL A 183 0.60 6.32 -5.98
C VAL A 183 0.90 4.83 -5.95
N MET A 184 0.13 4.06 -5.18
CA MET A 184 0.08 2.61 -5.24
C MET A 184 -1.09 2.20 -6.14
N VAL A 185 -0.86 1.30 -7.10
CA VAL A 185 -1.94 0.75 -7.93
C VAL A 185 -1.99 -0.76 -7.78
N HIS A 186 -3.11 -1.27 -7.26
CA HIS A 186 -3.42 -2.70 -7.29
C HIS A 186 -3.56 -3.17 -8.73
N LEU A 187 -2.83 -4.20 -9.13
CA LEU A 187 -2.96 -4.86 -10.42
C LEU A 187 -3.49 -6.28 -10.24
N GLU A 188 -4.70 -6.56 -10.71
CA GLU A 188 -5.22 -7.92 -10.63
C GLU A 188 -4.35 -8.86 -11.48
N PHE A 189 -3.69 -9.81 -10.81
CA PHE A 189 -2.69 -10.73 -11.39
C PHE A 189 -1.51 -10.06 -12.12
N GLY A 190 -1.13 -8.84 -11.75
CA GLY A 190 -0.04 -8.10 -12.39
C GLY A 190 -0.35 -7.57 -13.80
N THR A 191 -1.62 -7.63 -14.22
CA THR A 191 -2.05 -7.28 -15.59
C THR A 191 -2.32 -5.77 -15.76
N ALA A 192 -2.43 -5.30 -17.01
CA ALA A 192 -2.71 -3.89 -17.38
C ALA A 192 -1.69 -2.87 -16.86
N ALA A 193 -0.46 -3.30 -16.50
CA ALA A 193 0.55 -2.45 -15.89
C ALA A 193 1.00 -1.27 -16.78
N HIS A 194 1.25 -1.54 -18.07
CA HIS A 194 1.63 -0.50 -19.01
C HIS A 194 0.49 0.49 -19.28
N GLU A 195 -0.74 0.01 -19.41
CA GLU A 195 -1.94 0.83 -19.62
C GLU A 195 -2.23 1.74 -18.42
N VAL A 196 -1.99 1.26 -17.22
CA VAL A 196 -2.08 2.06 -15.99
C VAL A 196 -1.03 3.17 -15.99
N LEU A 197 0.23 2.84 -16.32
CA LEU A 197 1.29 3.84 -16.41
C LEU A 197 1.02 4.86 -17.51
N ASP A 198 0.50 4.45 -18.67
CA ASP A 198 0.14 5.36 -19.77
C ASP A 198 -0.96 6.34 -19.35
N LEU A 199 -1.98 5.84 -18.62
CA LEU A 199 -3.05 6.69 -18.11
C LEU A 199 -2.53 7.69 -17.07
N LEU A 200 -1.72 7.24 -16.10
CA LEU A 200 -1.19 8.10 -15.06
C LEU A 200 -0.20 9.14 -15.60
N ASP A 201 0.63 8.77 -16.58
CA ASP A 201 1.54 9.69 -17.27
C ASP A 201 0.77 10.79 -18.03
N ALA A 202 -0.29 10.41 -18.75
CA ALA A 202 -1.18 11.34 -19.44
C ALA A 202 -1.88 12.32 -18.48
N GLU A 203 -2.10 11.91 -17.23
CA GLU A 203 -2.66 12.74 -16.15
C GLU A 203 -1.58 13.46 -15.32
N GLY A 204 -0.29 13.35 -15.70
CA GLY A 204 0.83 14.09 -15.09
C GLY A 204 1.42 13.44 -13.83
N VAL A 205 1.26 12.13 -13.66
CA VAL A 205 1.94 11.36 -12.61
C VAL A 205 3.16 10.65 -13.21
N PRO A 206 4.39 11.04 -12.87
CA PRO A 206 5.57 10.39 -13.40
C PRO A 206 5.70 8.96 -12.83
N ALA A 207 6.19 8.03 -13.66
CA ALA A 207 6.22 6.61 -13.32
C ALA A 207 7.06 6.31 -12.06
N ASP A 208 8.08 7.12 -11.74
CA ASP A 208 8.90 6.96 -10.54
C ASP A 208 8.18 7.36 -9.24
N ARG A 209 6.94 7.86 -9.34
CA ARG A 209 6.02 8.09 -8.23
C ARG A 209 4.94 7.02 -8.12
N VAL A 210 5.02 5.96 -8.93
CA VAL A 210 4.05 4.87 -8.98
C VAL A 210 4.67 3.57 -8.50
N VAL A 211 4.00 2.87 -7.58
CA VAL A 211 4.26 1.47 -7.25
C VAL A 211 3.13 0.59 -7.77
N LEU A 212 3.50 -0.39 -8.57
CA LEU A 212 2.61 -1.40 -9.16
C LEU A 212 2.54 -2.59 -8.20
N ALA A 213 1.51 -2.63 -7.36
CA ALA A 213 1.30 -3.71 -6.40
C ALA A 213 0.95 -5.03 -7.12
N HIS A 214 1.41 -6.14 -6.56
CA HIS A 214 1.22 -7.48 -7.14
C HIS A 214 1.91 -7.70 -8.49
N ALA A 215 2.93 -6.91 -8.81
CA ALA A 215 3.70 -7.12 -10.05
C ALA A 215 4.25 -8.54 -10.13
N ASP A 216 4.67 -9.11 -9.00
CA ASP A 216 5.19 -10.48 -8.88
C ASP A 216 4.17 -11.59 -9.18
N ARG A 217 2.89 -11.26 -9.39
CA ARG A 217 1.88 -12.22 -9.88
C ARG A 217 2.06 -12.55 -11.36
N ASP A 218 2.67 -11.68 -12.15
CA ASP A 218 3.15 -12.01 -13.49
C ASP A 218 4.55 -12.65 -13.39
N PRO A 219 4.80 -13.80 -14.04
CA PRO A 219 6.09 -14.49 -13.95
C PRO A 219 7.18 -13.98 -14.89
N ASP A 220 6.88 -13.06 -15.81
CA ASP A 220 7.83 -12.64 -16.84
C ASP A 220 8.81 -11.56 -16.34
N PRO A 221 10.09 -11.89 -16.11
CA PRO A 221 11.07 -10.88 -15.72
C PRO A 221 11.32 -9.84 -16.81
N GLY A 222 10.98 -10.10 -18.07
CA GLY A 222 11.06 -9.13 -19.16
C GLY A 222 10.04 -8.01 -19.00
N LEU A 223 8.81 -8.33 -18.61
CA LEU A 223 7.79 -7.34 -18.26
C LEU A 223 8.26 -6.47 -17.10
N HIS A 224 8.78 -7.08 -16.02
CA HIS A 224 9.25 -6.33 -14.85
C HIS A 224 10.38 -5.34 -15.18
N VAL A 225 11.34 -5.76 -16.01
CA VAL A 225 12.41 -4.88 -16.48
C VAL A 225 11.84 -3.72 -17.30
N SER A 226 10.91 -3.99 -18.22
CA SER A 226 10.30 -2.94 -19.06
C SER A 226 9.52 -1.90 -18.24
N LEU A 227 8.85 -2.32 -17.17
CA LEU A 227 8.15 -1.42 -16.24
C LEU A 227 9.15 -0.59 -15.40
N ALA A 228 10.22 -1.22 -14.93
CA ALA A 228 11.30 -0.57 -14.20
C ALA A 228 12.05 0.45 -15.05
N GLU A 229 12.29 0.18 -16.34
CA GLU A 229 12.89 1.10 -17.30
C GLU A 229 12.04 2.36 -17.53
N ARG A 230 10.71 2.24 -17.43
CA ARG A 230 9.80 3.40 -17.42
C ARG A 230 9.92 4.23 -16.15
N GLY A 231 10.55 3.70 -15.11
CA GLY A 231 10.71 4.34 -13.80
C GLY A 231 9.82 3.79 -12.70
N ALA A 232 8.84 2.95 -12.99
CA ALA A 232 7.90 2.43 -12.00
C ALA A 232 8.57 1.57 -10.93
N HIS A 233 7.99 1.57 -9.74
CA HIS A 233 8.35 0.64 -8.68
C HIS A 233 7.50 -0.63 -8.79
N LEU A 234 8.14 -1.77 -8.52
CA LEU A 234 7.54 -3.10 -8.62
C LEU A 234 7.23 -3.62 -7.22
N GLY A 235 5.96 -3.70 -6.88
CA GLY A 235 5.51 -4.24 -5.62
C GLY A 235 5.46 -5.76 -5.64
N TYR A 236 6.31 -6.41 -4.84
CA TYR A 236 6.35 -7.85 -4.66
C TYR A 236 5.76 -8.20 -3.30
N ASP A 237 4.63 -8.91 -3.31
CA ASP A 237 3.82 -9.18 -2.12
C ASP A 237 3.08 -10.53 -2.17
N GLY A 238 3.48 -11.41 -3.07
CA GLY A 238 2.88 -12.73 -3.27
C GLY A 238 3.36 -13.83 -2.31
N PHE A 239 4.11 -13.50 -1.26
CA PHE A 239 4.75 -14.47 -0.35
C PHE A 239 3.74 -15.33 0.42
N ALA A 240 4.17 -16.54 0.79
CA ALA A 240 3.36 -17.53 1.52
C ALA A 240 2.03 -17.87 0.84
N ARG A 241 1.96 -17.83 -0.49
CA ARG A 241 0.78 -18.21 -1.28
C ARG A 241 1.06 -19.41 -2.19
N PRO A 242 1.36 -20.59 -1.65
CA PRO A 242 1.86 -21.74 -2.43
C PRO A 242 0.88 -22.25 -3.49
N ARG A 243 -0.43 -21.92 -3.35
CA ARG A 243 -1.45 -22.28 -4.35
C ARG A 243 -1.43 -21.34 -5.58
N THR A 244 -0.91 -20.14 -5.44
CA THR A 244 -0.78 -19.17 -6.55
C THR A 244 0.60 -19.28 -7.15
N ARG A 245 1.63 -19.15 -6.30
CA ARG A 245 3.04 -19.25 -6.68
C ARG A 245 3.85 -19.58 -5.42
N SER A 246 4.84 -20.46 -5.54
CA SER A 246 5.72 -20.77 -4.43
C SER A 246 6.74 -19.65 -4.18
N ASP A 247 7.19 -19.53 -2.93
CA ASP A 247 8.28 -18.60 -2.58
C ASP A 247 9.57 -18.88 -3.36
N ALA A 248 9.80 -20.11 -3.80
CA ALA A 248 10.96 -20.44 -4.63
C ALA A 248 10.86 -19.82 -6.02
N GLU A 249 9.67 -19.79 -6.63
CA GLU A 249 9.44 -19.13 -7.91
C GLU A 249 9.53 -17.60 -7.79
N LEU A 250 9.01 -17.03 -6.69
CA LEU A 250 9.14 -15.58 -6.39
C LEU A 250 10.60 -15.19 -6.19
N LEU A 251 11.37 -16.03 -5.50
CA LEU A 251 12.81 -15.84 -5.31
C LEU A 251 13.53 -15.86 -6.65
N ALA A 252 13.24 -16.87 -7.51
CA ALA A 252 13.86 -16.98 -8.83
C ALA A 252 13.51 -15.78 -9.73
N LEU A 253 12.27 -15.30 -9.70
CA LEU A 253 11.85 -14.07 -10.38
C LEU A 253 12.63 -12.86 -9.89
N THR A 254 12.73 -12.68 -8.55
CA THR A 254 13.46 -11.56 -7.95
C THR A 254 14.93 -11.57 -8.37
N VAL A 255 15.59 -12.73 -8.33
CA VAL A 255 16.98 -12.91 -8.79
C VAL A 255 17.11 -12.50 -10.26
N ALA A 256 16.24 -13.01 -11.14
CA ALA A 256 16.27 -12.71 -12.56
C ALA A 256 16.10 -11.21 -12.88
N VAL A 257 15.27 -10.49 -12.10
CA VAL A 257 15.06 -9.04 -12.25
C VAL A 257 16.27 -8.24 -11.71
N VAL A 258 16.85 -8.68 -10.58
CA VAL A 258 18.08 -8.08 -10.03
C VAL A 258 19.26 -8.25 -10.99
N GLU A 259 19.48 -9.45 -11.55
CA GLU A 259 20.55 -9.72 -12.51
C GLU A 259 20.42 -8.90 -13.80
N ARG A 260 19.20 -8.49 -14.17
CA ARG A 260 18.93 -7.61 -15.31
C ARG A 260 18.99 -6.12 -14.96
N GLY A 261 19.42 -5.78 -13.72
CA GLY A 261 19.67 -4.39 -13.29
C GLY A 261 18.43 -3.62 -12.80
N ALA A 262 17.27 -4.26 -12.63
CA ALA A 262 16.02 -3.60 -12.20
C ALA A 262 15.72 -3.78 -10.70
N GLY A 263 16.63 -4.37 -9.91
CA GLY A 263 16.43 -4.64 -8.48
C GLY A 263 16.16 -3.40 -7.62
N ASP A 264 16.67 -2.24 -8.01
CA ASP A 264 16.49 -0.97 -7.29
C ASP A 264 15.07 -0.38 -7.43
N ARG A 265 14.22 -1.01 -8.24
CA ARG A 265 12.80 -0.66 -8.41
C ARG A 265 11.86 -1.58 -7.63
N ILE A 266 12.36 -2.66 -7.04
CA ILE A 266 11.53 -3.59 -6.25
C ILE A 266 11.31 -3.03 -4.85
N VAL A 267 10.08 -3.13 -4.36
CA VAL A 267 9.69 -2.96 -2.95
C VAL A 267 8.97 -4.22 -2.46
N LEU A 268 9.15 -4.57 -1.18
CA LEU A 268 8.67 -5.84 -0.62
C LEU A 268 7.58 -5.60 0.43
N GLY A 269 6.51 -6.38 0.38
CA GLY A 269 5.41 -6.38 1.35
C GLY A 269 4.75 -7.75 1.46
N GLY A 270 3.94 -7.98 2.48
CA GLY A 270 3.29 -9.27 2.68
C GLY A 270 1.92 -9.39 2.02
N ASP A 271 1.15 -8.29 1.95
CA ASP A 271 -0.26 -8.27 1.53
C ASP A 271 -1.03 -9.44 2.16
N VAL A 272 -0.86 -9.63 3.47
CA VAL A 272 -1.47 -10.77 4.17
C VAL A 272 -2.99 -10.66 4.16
N ALA A 273 -3.53 -9.46 4.41
CA ALA A 273 -4.85 -8.93 4.01
C ALA A 273 -6.08 -9.79 4.36
N ARG A 274 -5.98 -10.84 5.18
CA ARG A 274 -7.08 -11.75 5.49
C ARG A 274 -6.99 -12.28 6.91
N ARG A 275 -8.14 -12.32 7.60
CA ARG A 275 -8.28 -12.91 8.93
C ARG A 275 -7.67 -14.31 9.02
N THR A 276 -7.97 -15.16 8.03
CA THR A 276 -7.48 -16.54 7.96
C THR A 276 -5.96 -16.65 7.78
N ARG A 277 -5.27 -15.54 7.57
CA ARG A 277 -3.82 -15.49 7.39
C ARG A 277 -3.08 -14.77 8.53
N TYR A 278 -3.77 -14.16 9.48
CA TYR A 278 -3.20 -13.51 10.66
C TYR A 278 -3.16 -14.45 11.86
N ILE A 279 -2.00 -14.60 12.52
CA ILE A 279 -1.80 -15.47 13.68
C ILE A 279 -2.70 -15.02 14.84
N ALA A 280 -2.75 -13.73 15.10
CA ALA A 280 -3.56 -13.17 16.18
C ALA A 280 -5.07 -13.35 15.97
N TYR A 281 -5.49 -13.58 14.74
CA TYR A 281 -6.88 -13.95 14.39
C TYR A 281 -7.09 -15.47 14.29
N GLY A 282 -6.08 -16.29 14.62
CA GLY A 282 -6.13 -17.76 14.55
C GLY A 282 -5.75 -18.34 13.19
N GLY A 283 -5.21 -17.53 12.29
CA GLY A 283 -4.77 -17.94 10.95
C GLY A 283 -3.26 -18.17 10.85
N MET A 284 -2.75 -18.28 9.63
CA MET A 284 -1.33 -18.48 9.29
C MET A 284 -1.03 -17.88 7.92
N PRO A 285 0.15 -17.32 7.62
CA PRO A 285 1.40 -17.43 8.39
C PRO A 285 1.69 -16.21 9.29
N GLY A 286 0.88 -15.14 9.28
CA GLY A 286 1.10 -13.89 10.00
C GLY A 286 2.05 -12.92 9.30
N LEU A 287 2.08 -11.66 9.79
CA LEU A 287 2.89 -10.59 9.21
C LEU A 287 4.39 -10.82 9.37
N ALA A 288 4.84 -11.52 10.40
CA ALA A 288 6.26 -11.81 10.60
C ALA A 288 6.88 -12.73 9.53
N TYR A 289 6.07 -13.39 8.72
CA TYR A 289 6.56 -14.38 7.75
C TYR A 289 7.60 -13.81 6.78
N LEU A 290 7.36 -12.61 6.27
CA LEU A 290 8.27 -11.95 5.34
C LEU A 290 9.65 -11.78 5.96
N GLY A 291 9.72 -11.22 7.18
CA GLY A 291 10.97 -10.99 7.91
C GLY A 291 11.68 -12.28 8.31
N ASP A 292 10.95 -13.19 8.94
CA ASP A 292 11.52 -14.38 9.56
C ASP A 292 11.85 -15.50 8.59
N ARG A 293 11.10 -15.63 7.48
CA ARG A 293 11.18 -16.79 6.60
C ARG A 293 11.67 -16.47 5.19
N TYR A 294 11.20 -15.39 4.60
CA TYR A 294 11.54 -15.08 3.21
C TYR A 294 12.83 -14.26 3.08
N LEU A 295 12.99 -13.18 3.87
CA LEU A 295 14.15 -12.30 3.77
C LEU A 295 15.51 -12.99 3.97
N PRO A 296 15.69 -13.97 4.88
CA PRO A 296 16.95 -14.70 4.98
C PRO A 296 17.34 -15.43 3.67
N ARG A 297 16.35 -16.02 2.98
CA ARG A 297 16.56 -16.69 1.69
C ARG A 297 16.87 -15.69 0.57
N LEU A 298 16.17 -14.55 0.55
CA LEU A 298 16.41 -13.48 -0.41
C LEU A 298 17.81 -12.90 -0.26
N ARG A 299 18.25 -12.60 0.98
CA ARG A 299 19.62 -12.13 1.25
C ARG A 299 20.68 -13.08 0.77
N ALA A 300 20.49 -14.37 0.99
CA ALA A 300 21.43 -15.40 0.50
C ALA A 300 21.50 -15.45 -1.02
N ALA A 301 20.45 -15.04 -1.74
CA ALA A 301 20.37 -15.12 -3.19
C ALA A 301 20.85 -13.84 -3.89
N VAL A 302 20.53 -12.64 -3.38
CA VAL A 302 20.79 -11.36 -4.05
C VAL A 302 21.75 -10.43 -3.27
N GLY A 303 22.14 -10.81 -2.05
CA GLY A 303 23.03 -10.06 -1.17
C GLY A 303 22.32 -8.98 -0.33
N ASP A 304 23.01 -8.54 0.74
CA ASP A 304 22.46 -7.60 1.72
C ASP A 304 22.17 -6.21 1.11
N ASP A 305 23.03 -5.73 0.22
CA ASP A 305 22.88 -4.41 -0.40
C ASP A 305 21.62 -4.30 -1.26
N ALA A 306 21.28 -5.35 -2.03
CA ALA A 306 20.06 -5.39 -2.83
C ALA A 306 18.82 -5.39 -1.92
N VAL A 307 18.81 -6.22 -0.86
CA VAL A 307 17.71 -6.29 0.11
C VAL A 307 17.58 -4.97 0.87
N HIS A 308 18.68 -4.32 1.25
CA HIS A 308 18.63 -3.00 1.87
C HIS A 308 17.98 -1.94 0.96
N ARG A 309 18.31 -1.94 -0.34
CA ARG A 309 17.65 -1.04 -1.29
C ARG A 309 16.15 -1.31 -1.37
N MET A 310 15.73 -2.56 -1.46
CA MET A 310 14.31 -2.95 -1.57
C MET A 310 13.48 -2.58 -0.32
N LEU A 311 14.08 -2.64 0.86
CA LEU A 311 13.37 -2.44 2.12
C LEU A 311 13.54 -1.05 2.74
N VAL A 312 14.62 -0.34 2.43
CA VAL A 312 14.96 0.94 3.08
C VAL A 312 15.03 2.08 2.07
N THR A 313 16.00 2.03 1.16
CA THR A 313 16.30 3.17 0.29
C THR A 313 15.17 3.48 -0.68
N THR A 314 14.64 2.45 -1.34
CA THR A 314 13.60 2.62 -2.35
C THR A 314 12.26 3.02 -1.74
N PRO A 315 11.76 2.37 -0.67
CA PRO A 315 10.53 2.81 0.00
C PRO A 315 10.64 4.22 0.60
N ALA A 316 11.76 4.57 1.24
CA ALA A 316 11.96 5.91 1.79
C ALA A 316 11.85 7.00 0.70
N ARG A 317 12.48 6.77 -0.47
CA ARG A 317 12.37 7.68 -1.62
C ARG A 317 10.95 7.75 -2.19
N LEU A 318 10.27 6.61 -2.33
CA LEU A 318 8.91 6.52 -2.86
C LEU A 318 7.92 7.25 -1.95
N LEU A 319 7.99 7.01 -0.63
CA LEU A 319 7.04 7.55 0.36
C LEU A 319 7.33 9.01 0.74
N THR A 320 8.46 9.56 0.32
CA THR A 320 8.79 10.97 0.56
C THR A 320 7.81 11.86 -0.20
N LEU A 321 7.13 12.74 0.52
CA LEU A 321 6.41 13.86 -0.07
C LEU A 321 7.43 14.86 -0.60
N ALA A 322 7.51 15.02 -1.91
CA ALA A 322 8.36 16.03 -2.50
C ALA A 322 7.80 17.44 -2.23
N PRO A 323 8.64 18.45 -2.01
CA PRO A 323 8.20 19.83 -1.80
C PRO A 323 7.63 20.45 -3.05
#